data_b9cd3f29954825d9bf5f0f09f6ae13e5
#
_entry.id   b9cd3f29954825d9bf5f0f09f6ae13e5
#
_cell.length_a   1.000
_cell.length_b   1.000
_cell.length_c   1.000
_cell.angle_alpha   90.00
_cell.angle_beta   90.00
_cell.angle_gamma   90.00
#
_symmetry.space_group_name_H-M   'P 1'
#
loop_
_entity.id
_entity.type
_entity.pdbx_description
1 polymer ?
#
loop_
_entity_poly.entity_id
_entity_poly.type
_entity_poly.pdbx_seq_one_letter_code
_entity_poly.pdbx_strand_id
1 'polypeptide(L)'
;MATGSDSYYRLLDAYRRRDNYDSVFRSTLDDLAGKVDFSWIRSCVALGPGSGEHEIEFVRRLLPNLRQFIAVEPDHESVEALATNFQNAQLPGVETTIAEMLVQNWNGVENPVDAVLAFNVIFHVDSGARQQLLQKLSTQYLNPDGIIIVIENASPFTAAYIRLMHRLGYPQDNWYADIEKEVLACGFRLDFMHDIISTRDLLDPSEDVLKYIELLFDSAINIEQIRAYIDEIYGDPAPGVKNITRKFCVFKNNSRK
;
A
#
# COMPACT_ATOMS: atom_id res chain seq x y z
N MET A 1 2.00 -8.35 -17.72
CA MET A 1 3.36 -7.78 -17.52
C MET A 1 3.69 -6.95 -18.74
N ALA A 2 3.96 -5.67 -18.58
CA ALA A 2 4.25 -4.77 -19.70
C ALA A 2 5.59 -5.16 -20.33
N THR A 3 5.56 -5.63 -21.55
CA THR A 3 6.73 -5.86 -22.42
C THR A 3 6.93 -4.63 -23.29
N GLY A 4 7.44 -3.54 -22.73
CA GLY A 4 7.75 -2.35 -23.54
C GLY A 4 8.37 -1.28 -22.66
N SER A 5 9.42 -0.73 -23.08
CA SER A 5 10.33 0.36 -22.70
C SER A 5 9.97 1.34 -21.54
N ASP A 6 8.84 1.25 -20.89
CA ASP A 6 8.42 2.15 -19.80
C ASP A 6 8.39 1.38 -18.48
N SER A 7 9.31 1.73 -17.61
CA SER A 7 9.42 1.19 -16.27
C SER A 7 8.17 1.47 -15.45
N TYR A 8 7.56 0.43 -14.85
CA TYR A 8 6.43 0.58 -13.92
C TYR A 8 6.77 1.59 -12.81
N TYR A 9 7.97 1.49 -12.25
CA TYR A 9 8.44 2.38 -11.20
C TYR A 9 8.43 3.85 -11.65
N ARG A 10 8.93 4.17 -12.85
CA ARG A 10 8.94 5.53 -13.40
C ARG A 10 7.53 6.09 -13.56
N LEU A 11 6.61 5.28 -14.06
CA LEU A 11 5.21 5.68 -14.28
C LEU A 11 4.48 5.91 -12.94
N LEU A 12 4.70 5.03 -11.99
CA LEU A 12 4.18 5.16 -10.62
C LEU A 12 4.70 6.43 -9.94
N ASP A 13 5.99 6.73 -10.07
CA ASP A 13 6.61 7.93 -9.51
C ASP A 13 5.99 9.21 -10.12
N ALA A 14 5.82 9.25 -11.45
CA ALA A 14 5.14 10.37 -12.12
C ALA A 14 3.70 10.58 -11.60
N TYR A 15 2.98 9.50 -11.33
CA TYR A 15 1.63 9.57 -10.77
C TYR A 15 1.63 10.03 -9.31
N ARG A 16 2.57 9.53 -8.48
CA ARG A 16 2.71 9.93 -7.07
C ARG A 16 3.05 11.40 -6.91
N ARG A 17 3.87 11.97 -7.78
CA ARG A 17 4.21 13.41 -7.76
C ARG A 17 3.02 14.35 -7.97
N ARG A 18 1.88 13.84 -8.42
CA ARG A 18 0.62 14.60 -8.53
C ARG A 18 -0.18 14.64 -7.23
N ASP A 19 0.33 14.02 -6.17
CA ASP A 19 -0.29 13.91 -4.85
C ASP A 19 0.64 14.54 -3.80
N ASN A 20 0.08 15.25 -2.82
CA ASN A 20 0.86 15.74 -1.66
C ASN A 20 0.94 14.68 -0.54
N TYR A 21 0.66 13.41 -0.87
CA TYR A 21 0.59 12.31 0.09
C TYR A 21 1.85 12.18 0.94
N ASP A 22 3.04 12.30 0.36
CA ASP A 22 4.32 12.16 1.09
C ASP A 22 4.44 13.15 2.25
N SER A 23 4.07 14.41 2.02
CA SER A 23 4.12 15.44 3.07
C SER A 23 3.06 15.20 4.15
N VAL A 24 1.86 14.82 3.74
CA VAL A 24 0.75 14.50 4.65
C VAL A 24 1.07 13.24 5.45
N PHE A 25 1.63 12.21 4.82
CA PHE A 25 2.05 10.99 5.48
C PHE A 25 3.07 11.27 6.59
N ARG A 26 4.12 12.06 6.31
CA ARG A 26 5.11 12.45 7.31
C ARG A 26 4.48 13.17 8.51
N SER A 27 3.59 14.14 8.25
CA SER A 27 2.85 14.82 9.31
C SER A 27 1.98 13.86 10.13
N THR A 28 1.35 12.89 9.45
CA THR A 28 0.56 11.85 10.11
C THR A 28 1.43 10.98 11.02
N LEU A 29 2.65 10.63 10.61
CA LEU A 29 3.57 9.85 11.46
C LEU A 29 3.95 10.62 12.74
N ASP A 30 4.16 11.94 12.66
CA ASP A 30 4.42 12.78 13.83
C ASP A 30 3.23 12.76 14.80
N ASP A 31 2.01 12.82 14.28
CA ASP A 31 0.79 12.73 15.09
C ASP A 31 0.58 11.34 15.70
N LEU A 32 0.98 10.28 15.00
CA LEU A 32 0.87 8.89 15.47
C LEU A 32 1.85 8.57 16.58
N ALA A 33 3.06 9.15 16.57
CA ALA A 33 4.08 8.93 17.57
C ALA A 33 3.60 9.22 19.01
N GLY A 34 2.60 10.11 19.17
CA GLY A 34 2.00 10.41 20.48
C GLY A 34 0.75 9.57 20.83
N LYS A 35 0.26 8.76 19.89
CA LYS A 35 -1.03 8.04 20.03
C LYS A 35 -0.89 6.53 20.11
N VAL A 36 0.12 5.97 19.44
CA VAL A 36 0.34 4.53 19.36
C VAL A 36 1.79 4.22 19.70
N ASP A 37 2.01 3.31 20.65
CA ASP A 37 3.35 2.85 20.99
C ASP A 37 3.75 1.67 20.10
N PHE A 38 4.70 1.90 19.21
CA PHE A 38 5.34 0.88 18.38
C PHE A 38 6.76 0.50 18.85
N SER A 39 7.22 1.01 19.99
CA SER A 39 8.60 0.82 20.48
C SER A 39 8.94 -0.64 20.82
N TRP A 40 7.94 -1.48 20.98
CA TRP A 40 8.10 -2.91 21.26
C TRP A 40 8.43 -3.75 20.01
N ILE A 41 8.24 -3.21 18.79
CA ILE A 41 8.48 -3.92 17.53
C ILE A 41 9.98 -4.08 17.28
N ARG A 42 10.43 -5.32 17.09
CA ARG A 42 11.82 -5.72 16.80
C ARG A 42 11.98 -6.24 15.38
N SER A 43 10.92 -6.81 14.83
CA SER A 43 10.92 -7.42 13.49
C SER A 43 9.67 -7.05 12.72
N CYS A 44 9.83 -6.71 11.44
CA CYS A 44 8.68 -6.46 10.58
C CYS A 44 8.88 -6.96 9.15
N VAL A 45 7.76 -7.20 8.49
CA VAL A 45 7.68 -7.52 7.06
C VAL A 45 6.90 -6.41 6.37
N ALA A 46 7.43 -5.87 5.27
CA ALA A 46 6.70 -4.98 4.37
C ALA A 46 6.27 -5.74 3.12
N LEU A 47 4.99 -5.73 2.84
CA LEU A 47 4.39 -6.37 1.68
C LEU A 47 4.24 -5.33 0.56
N GLY A 48 4.85 -5.57 -0.60
CA GLY A 48 4.79 -4.69 -1.78
C GLY A 48 5.22 -3.25 -1.50
N PRO A 49 6.37 -2.99 -0.86
CA PRO A 49 6.76 -1.63 -0.48
C PRO A 49 7.14 -0.74 -1.68
N GLY A 50 7.30 -1.32 -2.88
CA GLY A 50 7.85 -0.58 -4.01
C GLY A 50 9.27 -0.08 -3.70
N SER A 51 9.53 1.22 -3.88
CA SER A 51 10.81 1.86 -3.49
C SER A 51 11.01 1.99 -1.97
N GLY A 52 10.01 1.67 -1.16
CA GLY A 52 10.09 1.65 0.31
C GLY A 52 10.12 3.01 1.01
N GLU A 53 9.87 4.09 0.32
CA GLU A 53 9.99 5.44 0.90
C GLU A 53 9.09 5.64 2.11
N HIS A 54 7.85 5.16 2.05
CA HIS A 54 6.89 5.25 3.15
C HIS A 54 7.23 4.31 4.30
N GLU A 55 7.62 3.08 3.99
CA GLU A 55 8.01 2.08 4.99
C GLU A 55 9.29 2.50 5.73
N ILE A 56 10.29 3.01 5.01
CA ILE A 56 11.52 3.54 5.60
C ILE A 56 11.23 4.73 6.53
N GLU A 57 10.37 5.65 6.07
CA GLU A 57 9.99 6.80 6.89
C GLU A 57 9.20 6.37 8.14
N PHE A 58 8.30 5.39 8.01
CA PHE A 58 7.58 4.77 9.13
C PHE A 58 8.56 4.13 10.13
N VAL A 59 9.47 3.29 9.64
CA VAL A 59 10.50 2.62 10.46
C VAL A 59 11.33 3.65 11.22
N ARG A 60 11.84 4.67 10.52
CA ARG A 60 12.71 5.69 11.10
C ARG A 60 12.05 6.46 12.24
N ARG A 61 10.75 6.77 12.11
CA ARG A 61 10.03 7.62 13.06
C ARG A 61 9.37 6.84 14.18
N LEU A 62 8.86 5.65 13.90
CA LEU A 62 7.97 4.95 14.81
C LEU A 62 8.53 3.62 15.33
N LEU A 63 9.58 3.05 14.72
CA LEU A 63 10.15 1.77 15.13
C LEU A 63 11.59 1.90 15.67
N PRO A 64 11.81 2.61 16.78
CA PRO A 64 13.15 2.95 17.27
C PRO A 64 13.99 1.71 17.68
N ASN A 65 13.32 0.60 17.88
CA ASN A 65 13.95 -0.63 18.38
C ASN A 65 13.97 -1.77 17.33
N LEU A 66 13.63 -1.46 16.09
CA LEU A 66 13.64 -2.45 15.01
C LEU A 66 15.04 -3.06 14.84
N ARG A 67 15.09 -4.38 14.58
CA ARG A 67 16.31 -5.15 14.35
C ARG A 67 16.28 -5.88 13.02
N GLN A 68 15.08 -6.24 12.54
CA GLN A 68 14.92 -6.98 11.30
C GLN A 68 13.81 -6.34 10.47
N PHE A 69 14.13 -6.08 9.21
CA PHE A 69 13.19 -5.63 8.19
C PHE A 69 13.22 -6.57 6.99
N ILE A 70 12.09 -7.13 6.64
CA ILE A 70 11.93 -8.01 5.48
C ILE A 70 10.99 -7.31 4.51
N ALA A 71 11.39 -7.17 3.25
CA ALA A 71 10.56 -6.66 2.18
C ALA A 71 10.21 -7.76 1.18
N VAL A 72 8.96 -7.77 0.69
CA VAL A 72 8.51 -8.69 -0.37
C VAL A 72 7.97 -7.84 -1.51
N GLU A 73 8.74 -7.71 -2.60
CA GLU A 73 8.44 -6.83 -3.74
C GLU A 73 8.71 -7.56 -5.06
N PRO A 74 7.76 -7.63 -5.99
CA PRO A 74 7.95 -8.36 -7.24
C PRO A 74 8.65 -7.57 -8.34
N ASP A 75 8.64 -6.24 -8.30
CA ASP A 75 9.18 -5.41 -9.38
C ASP A 75 10.68 -5.16 -9.19
N HIS A 76 11.48 -5.60 -10.15
CA HIS A 76 12.93 -5.55 -10.07
C HIS A 76 13.50 -4.14 -9.86
N GLU A 77 12.98 -3.15 -10.60
CA GLU A 77 13.46 -1.77 -10.46
C GLU A 77 13.07 -1.15 -9.10
N SER A 78 11.89 -1.50 -8.60
CA SER A 78 11.46 -1.16 -7.24
C SER A 78 12.38 -1.79 -6.20
N VAL A 79 12.80 -3.04 -6.39
CA VAL A 79 13.76 -3.74 -5.50
C VAL A 79 15.12 -3.03 -5.48
N GLU A 80 15.65 -2.62 -6.62
CA GLU A 80 16.92 -1.86 -6.70
C GLU A 80 16.80 -0.49 -6.01
N ALA A 81 15.68 0.22 -6.25
CA ALA A 81 15.40 1.49 -5.59
C ALA A 81 15.26 1.32 -4.07
N LEU A 82 14.54 0.29 -3.64
CA LEU A 82 14.35 -0.05 -2.22
C LEU A 82 15.69 -0.32 -1.53
N ALA A 83 16.55 -1.16 -2.13
CA ALA A 83 17.88 -1.44 -1.59
C ALA A 83 18.72 -0.16 -1.43
N THR A 84 18.69 0.70 -2.45
CA THR A 84 19.39 2.00 -2.44
C THR A 84 18.83 2.92 -1.34
N ASN A 85 17.52 3.01 -1.21
CA ASN A 85 16.86 3.85 -0.21
C ASN A 85 17.14 3.37 1.21
N PHE A 86 17.18 2.04 1.45
CA PHE A 86 17.60 1.50 2.75
C PHE A 86 19.04 1.84 3.10
N GLN A 87 19.97 1.71 2.15
CA GLN A 87 21.36 2.10 2.36
C GLN A 87 21.49 3.59 2.72
N ASN A 88 20.77 4.45 2.00
CA ASN A 88 20.77 5.89 2.23
C ASN A 88 20.11 6.30 3.57
N ALA A 89 19.11 5.55 4.01
CA ALA A 89 18.38 5.82 5.26
C ALA A 89 19.24 5.61 6.51
N GLN A 90 20.35 4.86 6.41
CA GLN A 90 21.29 4.60 7.50
C GLN A 90 20.57 4.17 8.80
N LEU A 91 19.75 3.12 8.73
CA LEU A 91 19.05 2.56 9.88
C LEU A 91 20.01 1.68 10.70
N PRO A 92 20.63 2.20 11.78
CA PRO A 92 21.70 1.48 12.47
C PRO A 92 21.17 0.24 13.18
N GLY A 93 21.81 -0.90 12.93
CA GLY A 93 21.47 -2.16 13.60
C GLY A 93 20.20 -2.84 13.09
N VAL A 94 19.66 -2.39 11.96
CA VAL A 94 18.56 -3.07 11.26
C VAL A 94 19.12 -3.97 10.17
N GLU A 95 18.90 -5.26 10.30
CA GLU A 95 19.16 -6.23 9.25
C GLU A 95 18.03 -6.19 8.22
N THR A 96 18.37 -6.01 6.94
CA THR A 96 17.40 -5.89 5.85
C THR A 96 17.51 -7.06 4.89
N THR A 97 16.38 -7.70 4.60
CA THR A 97 16.24 -8.76 3.59
C THR A 97 15.19 -8.36 2.58
N ILE A 98 15.47 -8.49 1.28
CA ILE A 98 14.52 -8.22 0.21
C ILE A 98 14.27 -9.51 -0.57
N ALA A 99 13.01 -9.92 -0.66
CA ALA A 99 12.55 -11.05 -1.45
C ALA A 99 11.88 -10.53 -2.72
N GLU A 100 12.53 -10.71 -3.88
CA GLU A 100 11.98 -10.33 -5.19
C GLU A 100 10.98 -11.38 -5.66
N MET A 101 9.72 -11.22 -5.24
CA MET A 101 8.63 -12.12 -5.59
C MET A 101 7.25 -11.50 -5.34
N LEU A 102 6.24 -12.07 -5.96
CA LEU A 102 4.84 -11.74 -5.66
C LEU A 102 4.50 -12.12 -4.21
N VAL A 103 3.75 -11.25 -3.52
CA VAL A 103 3.34 -11.44 -2.12
C VAL A 103 2.58 -12.76 -1.91
N GLN A 104 1.73 -13.17 -2.86
CA GLN A 104 1.00 -14.44 -2.80
C GLN A 104 1.90 -15.68 -2.93
N ASN A 105 3.11 -15.54 -3.47
CA ASN A 105 4.09 -16.61 -3.61
C ASN A 105 5.08 -16.67 -2.44
N TRP A 106 5.00 -15.69 -1.54
CA TRP A 106 5.88 -15.63 -0.39
C TRP A 106 5.52 -16.71 0.64
N ASN A 107 6.53 -17.48 1.04
CA ASN A 107 6.33 -18.62 1.94
C ASN A 107 6.47 -18.27 3.42
N GLY A 108 6.56 -16.97 3.74
CA GLY A 108 6.65 -16.48 5.11
C GLY A 108 8.07 -16.38 5.64
N VAL A 109 8.18 -16.38 6.94
CA VAL A 109 9.41 -16.25 7.72
C VAL A 109 9.64 -17.50 8.56
N GLU A 110 10.91 -17.81 8.90
CA GLU A 110 11.23 -18.93 9.80
C GLU A 110 10.69 -18.68 11.21
N ASN A 111 10.83 -17.45 11.69
CA ASN A 111 10.33 -17.03 13.00
C ASN A 111 9.26 -15.96 12.83
N PRO A 112 8.13 -16.06 13.54
CA PRO A 112 7.09 -15.05 13.51
C PRO A 112 7.64 -13.66 13.81
N VAL A 113 7.09 -12.64 13.12
CA VAL A 113 7.49 -11.23 13.28
C VAL A 113 6.50 -10.47 14.15
N ASP A 114 6.92 -9.30 14.63
CA ASP A 114 6.08 -8.45 15.47
C ASP A 114 5.09 -7.64 14.68
N ALA A 115 5.45 -7.22 13.46
CA ALA A 115 4.58 -6.39 12.62
C ALA A 115 4.63 -6.77 11.14
N VAL A 116 3.52 -6.53 10.44
CA VAL A 116 3.42 -6.54 8.98
C VAL A 116 2.95 -5.17 8.53
N LEU A 117 3.64 -4.58 7.55
CA LEU A 117 3.29 -3.33 6.90
C LEU A 117 2.70 -3.64 5.52
N ALA A 118 1.52 -3.14 5.25
CA ALA A 118 0.82 -3.34 3.98
C ALA A 118 0.25 -1.99 3.49
N PHE A 119 1.13 -1.16 2.92
CA PHE A 119 0.80 0.19 2.51
C PHE A 119 0.40 0.23 1.03
N ASN A 120 -0.88 0.44 0.76
CA ASN A 120 -1.46 0.53 -0.59
C ASN A 120 -1.16 -0.70 -1.48
N VAL A 121 -1.12 -1.90 -0.93
CA VAL A 121 -0.73 -3.13 -1.65
C VAL A 121 -1.78 -4.23 -1.60
N ILE A 122 -2.48 -4.42 -0.49
CA ILE A 122 -3.34 -5.62 -0.27
C ILE A 122 -4.43 -5.74 -1.34
N PHE A 123 -4.95 -4.64 -1.85
CA PHE A 123 -5.97 -4.64 -2.90
C PHE A 123 -5.46 -5.11 -4.27
N HIS A 124 -4.14 -5.17 -4.48
CA HIS A 124 -3.54 -5.75 -5.70
C HIS A 124 -3.46 -7.29 -5.66
N VAL A 125 -3.72 -7.90 -4.51
CA VAL A 125 -3.70 -9.35 -4.35
C VAL A 125 -5.11 -9.90 -4.62
N ASP A 126 -5.21 -10.93 -5.46
CA ASP A 126 -6.50 -11.61 -5.73
C ASP A 126 -7.19 -12.04 -4.44
N SER A 127 -8.53 -11.95 -4.40
CA SER A 127 -9.32 -12.16 -3.18
C SER A 127 -9.03 -13.51 -2.49
N GLY A 128 -8.92 -14.59 -3.27
CA GLY A 128 -8.60 -15.92 -2.73
C GLY A 128 -7.18 -16.01 -2.16
N ALA A 129 -6.20 -15.46 -2.88
CA ALA A 129 -4.80 -15.41 -2.43
C ALA A 129 -4.64 -14.47 -1.23
N ARG A 130 -5.36 -13.36 -1.21
CA ARG A 130 -5.38 -12.39 -0.10
C ARG A 130 -5.93 -13.00 1.18
N GLN A 131 -7.05 -13.72 1.09
CA GLN A 131 -7.62 -14.42 2.24
C GLN A 131 -6.64 -15.46 2.81
N GLN A 132 -5.98 -16.24 1.95
CA GLN A 132 -4.96 -17.21 2.36
C GLN A 132 -3.76 -16.51 3.02
N LEU A 133 -3.29 -15.40 2.46
CA LEU A 133 -2.21 -14.61 3.03
C LEU A 133 -2.58 -14.08 4.42
N LEU A 134 -3.73 -13.43 4.57
CA LEU A 134 -4.21 -12.92 5.86
C LEU A 134 -4.36 -14.02 6.91
N GLN A 135 -4.86 -15.20 6.50
CA GLN A 135 -4.95 -16.37 7.38
C GLN A 135 -3.57 -16.86 7.82
N LYS A 136 -2.58 -16.94 6.91
CA LYS A 136 -1.20 -17.30 7.26
C LYS A 136 -0.54 -16.24 8.15
N LEU A 137 -0.77 -14.96 7.88
CA LEU A 137 -0.28 -13.88 8.74
C LEU A 137 -0.78 -14.05 10.17
N SER A 138 -2.08 -14.29 10.36
CA SER A 138 -2.65 -14.44 11.71
C SER A 138 -2.21 -15.69 12.46
N THR A 139 -1.96 -16.80 11.73
CA THR A 139 -1.73 -18.11 12.37
C THR A 139 -0.28 -18.55 12.42
N GLN A 140 0.56 -18.04 11.52
CA GLN A 140 1.93 -18.55 11.32
C GLN A 140 3.01 -17.47 11.32
N TYR A 141 2.78 -16.31 10.68
CA TYR A 141 3.83 -15.36 10.39
C TYR A 141 3.92 -14.20 11.37
N LEU A 142 2.85 -13.91 12.11
CA LEU A 142 2.84 -12.93 13.19
C LEU A 142 2.94 -13.58 14.56
N ASN A 143 3.65 -12.90 15.46
CA ASN A 143 3.61 -13.23 16.88
C ASN A 143 2.17 -13.14 17.42
N PRO A 144 1.83 -13.84 18.53
CA PRO A 144 0.47 -13.82 19.09
C PRO A 144 -0.08 -12.43 19.40
N ASP A 145 0.80 -11.50 19.78
CA ASP A 145 0.47 -10.09 20.00
C ASP A 145 0.89 -9.18 18.85
N GLY A 146 1.32 -9.77 17.72
CA GLY A 146 1.78 -9.06 16.55
C GLY A 146 0.66 -8.24 15.90
N ILE A 147 1.06 -7.28 15.07
CA ILE A 147 0.12 -6.38 14.40
C ILE A 147 0.28 -6.41 12.88
N ILE A 148 -0.80 -6.13 12.18
CA ILE A 148 -0.75 -5.73 10.77
C ILE A 148 -1.16 -4.26 10.67
N ILE A 149 -0.36 -3.46 9.98
CA ILE A 149 -0.64 -2.06 9.69
C ILE A 149 -0.99 -1.96 8.22
N VAL A 150 -2.22 -1.54 7.96
CA VAL A 150 -2.75 -1.40 6.60
C VAL A 150 -2.99 0.07 6.30
N ILE A 151 -2.51 0.53 5.15
CA ILE A 151 -2.92 1.82 4.57
C ILE A 151 -3.61 1.53 3.25
N GLU A 152 -4.83 2.04 3.11
CA GLU A 152 -5.63 1.86 1.90
C GLU A 152 -6.54 3.06 1.60
N ASN A 153 -6.97 3.17 0.35
CA ASN A 153 -7.91 4.20 -0.05
C ASN A 153 -9.29 3.96 0.59
N ALA A 154 -9.87 5.01 1.18
CA ALA A 154 -11.20 4.96 1.76
C ALA A 154 -12.31 5.06 0.71
N SER A 155 -13.49 4.61 1.10
CA SER A 155 -14.69 4.34 0.31
C SER A 155 -15.15 5.34 -0.78
N PRO A 156 -15.06 6.69 -0.70
CA PRO A 156 -15.62 7.53 -1.76
C PRO A 156 -14.89 7.45 -3.09
N PHE A 157 -13.55 7.42 -3.06
CA PHE A 157 -12.73 7.21 -4.27
C PHE A 157 -13.05 5.86 -4.89
N THR A 158 -13.11 4.88 -4.03
CA THR A 158 -13.53 3.52 -4.28
C THR A 158 -14.85 3.46 -5.04
N ALA A 159 -15.90 4.11 -4.56
CA ALA A 159 -17.23 4.07 -5.20
C ALA A 159 -17.26 4.70 -6.61
N ALA A 160 -16.50 5.77 -6.84
CA ALA A 160 -16.39 6.38 -8.17
C ALA A 160 -15.67 5.47 -9.16
N TYR A 161 -14.60 4.83 -8.72
CA TYR A 161 -13.88 3.83 -9.49
C TYR A 161 -14.76 2.64 -9.87
N ILE A 162 -15.56 2.08 -8.91
CA ILE A 162 -16.52 1.00 -9.19
C ILE A 162 -17.50 1.41 -10.29
N ARG A 163 -18.11 2.58 -10.15
CA ARG A 163 -19.08 3.05 -11.15
C ARG A 163 -18.47 3.11 -12.55
N LEU A 164 -17.20 3.52 -12.64
CA LEU A 164 -16.51 3.54 -13.92
C LEU A 164 -16.27 2.12 -14.42
N MET A 165 -15.75 1.22 -13.60
CA MET A 165 -15.49 -0.17 -13.99
C MET A 165 -16.77 -0.88 -14.47
N HIS A 166 -17.89 -0.69 -13.77
CA HIS A 166 -19.21 -1.17 -14.24
C HIS A 166 -19.57 -0.64 -15.62
N ARG A 167 -19.37 0.67 -15.84
CA ARG A 167 -19.68 1.30 -17.11
C ARG A 167 -18.82 0.79 -18.26
N LEU A 168 -17.56 0.44 -17.94
CA LEU A 168 -16.61 -0.13 -18.90
C LEU A 168 -16.80 -1.65 -19.11
N GLY A 169 -17.72 -2.29 -18.36
CA GLY A 169 -18.03 -3.72 -18.51
C GLY A 169 -17.03 -4.65 -17.82
N TYR A 170 -16.23 -4.13 -16.89
CA TYR A 170 -15.28 -4.95 -16.14
C TYR A 170 -15.94 -5.65 -14.93
N PRO A 171 -15.66 -6.94 -14.70
CA PRO A 171 -16.13 -7.63 -13.50
C PRO A 171 -15.49 -6.99 -12.25
N GLN A 172 -16.33 -6.74 -11.23
CA GLN A 172 -15.97 -5.96 -10.05
C GLN A 172 -15.24 -6.74 -8.96
N ASP A 173 -15.03 -8.03 -9.13
CA ASP A 173 -14.83 -8.95 -8.02
C ASP A 173 -13.47 -8.83 -7.31
N ASN A 174 -12.47 -8.16 -7.90
CA ASN A 174 -11.10 -8.19 -7.36
C ASN A 174 -10.58 -6.87 -6.77
N TRP A 175 -11.14 -5.72 -7.11
CA TRP A 175 -10.61 -4.40 -6.71
C TRP A 175 -11.29 -3.80 -5.47
N TYR A 176 -12.34 -4.48 -4.96
CA TYR A 176 -13.17 -4.02 -3.84
C TYR A 176 -13.20 -5.05 -2.73
N ALA A 177 -12.07 -5.16 -2.10
CA ALA A 177 -12.06 -5.77 -0.80
C ALA A 177 -12.46 -4.71 0.22
N ASP A 178 -13.44 -5.00 1.04
CA ASP A 178 -13.54 -4.42 2.35
C ASP A 178 -12.39 -5.03 3.16
N ILE A 179 -11.18 -4.48 2.99
CA ILE A 179 -9.94 -5.03 3.58
C ILE A 179 -10.11 -5.10 5.11
N GLU A 180 -10.73 -4.10 5.71
CA GLU A 180 -11.02 -4.11 7.14
C GLU A 180 -11.83 -5.36 7.51
N LYS A 181 -12.90 -5.65 6.79
CA LYS A 181 -13.73 -6.82 7.03
C LYS A 181 -12.99 -8.14 6.79
N GLU A 182 -12.18 -8.21 5.75
CA GLU A 182 -11.38 -9.41 5.46
C GLU A 182 -10.33 -9.67 6.55
N VAL A 183 -9.64 -8.62 7.01
CA VAL A 183 -8.65 -8.71 8.09
C VAL A 183 -9.33 -9.17 9.39
N LEU A 184 -10.48 -8.58 9.74
CA LEU A 184 -11.25 -8.98 10.92
C LEU A 184 -11.72 -10.44 10.83
N ALA A 185 -12.16 -10.90 9.64
CA ALA A 185 -12.59 -12.28 9.42
C ALA A 185 -11.45 -13.30 9.58
N CYS A 186 -10.19 -12.88 9.42
CA CYS A 186 -9.00 -13.71 9.62
C CYS A 186 -8.50 -13.74 11.08
N GLY A 187 -9.28 -13.24 12.05
CA GLY A 187 -8.96 -13.33 13.48
C GLY A 187 -8.19 -12.13 14.03
N PHE A 188 -8.07 -11.07 13.26
CA PHE A 188 -7.53 -9.80 13.77
C PHE A 188 -8.62 -8.96 14.44
N ARG A 189 -8.19 -8.01 15.25
CA ARG A 189 -9.04 -7.00 15.89
C ARG A 189 -8.51 -5.62 15.54
N LEU A 190 -9.38 -4.72 15.11
CA LEU A 190 -9.01 -3.31 14.92
C LEU A 190 -8.66 -2.69 16.29
N ASP A 191 -7.47 -2.15 16.39
CA ASP A 191 -6.94 -1.53 17.61
C ASP A 191 -6.86 -0.01 17.49
N PHE A 192 -6.52 0.49 16.28
CA PHE A 192 -6.44 1.92 16.01
C PHE A 192 -6.78 2.22 14.54
N MET A 193 -7.40 3.38 14.29
CA MET A 193 -7.66 3.89 12.94
C MET A 193 -7.46 5.40 12.90
N HIS A 194 -6.88 5.88 11.79
CA HIS A 194 -6.67 7.30 11.52
C HIS A 194 -6.86 7.59 10.02
N ASP A 195 -7.51 8.70 9.69
CA ASP A 195 -7.68 9.11 8.31
C ASP A 195 -6.50 9.98 7.86
N ILE A 196 -5.88 9.61 6.73
CA ILE A 196 -4.87 10.39 6.03
C ILE A 196 -5.55 11.08 4.84
N ILE A 197 -5.66 12.39 4.86
CA ILE A 197 -6.32 13.16 3.81
C ILE A 197 -5.27 13.90 2.99
N SER A 198 -5.01 13.43 1.78
CA SER A 198 -4.12 14.06 0.80
C SER A 198 -4.90 14.67 -0.35
N THR A 199 -4.24 15.52 -1.13
CA THR A 199 -4.81 16.13 -2.34
C THR A 199 -4.05 15.65 -3.57
N ARG A 200 -4.78 15.30 -4.62
CA ARG A 200 -4.20 14.92 -5.92
C ARG A 200 -4.72 15.83 -7.02
N ASP A 201 -3.81 16.26 -7.88
CA ASP A 201 -4.09 17.08 -9.05
C ASP A 201 -3.83 16.30 -10.34
N LEU A 202 -4.89 16.02 -11.09
CA LEU A 202 -4.83 15.35 -12.39
C LEU A 202 -5.46 16.20 -13.51
N LEU A 203 -5.51 17.52 -13.36
CA LEU A 203 -6.11 18.42 -14.36
C LEU A 203 -5.43 18.36 -15.72
N ASP A 204 -4.10 18.28 -15.73
CA ASP A 204 -3.31 18.21 -16.95
C ASP A 204 -2.26 17.09 -16.77
N PRO A 205 -2.70 15.82 -16.86
CA PRO A 205 -1.82 14.70 -16.62
C PRO A 205 -0.80 14.54 -17.74
N SER A 206 0.46 14.33 -17.37
CA SER A 206 1.51 13.98 -18.32
C SER A 206 1.22 12.63 -18.99
N GLU A 207 1.90 12.35 -20.10
CA GLU A 207 1.79 11.06 -20.80
C GLU A 207 2.12 9.88 -19.86
N ASP A 208 3.13 10.03 -18.99
CA ASP A 208 3.50 9.01 -18.02
C ASP A 208 2.39 8.72 -17.00
N VAL A 209 1.69 9.76 -16.53
CA VAL A 209 0.52 9.61 -15.64
C VAL A 209 -0.61 8.86 -16.35
N LEU A 210 -0.88 9.20 -17.62
CA LEU A 210 -1.91 8.50 -18.40
C LEU A 210 -1.56 7.05 -18.64
N LYS A 211 -0.29 6.73 -18.97
CA LYS A 211 0.20 5.35 -19.09
C LYS A 211 0.13 4.57 -17.78
N TYR A 212 0.44 5.21 -16.65
CA TYR A 212 0.27 4.54 -15.35
C TYR A 212 -1.19 4.18 -15.10
N ILE A 213 -2.12 5.10 -15.35
CA ILE A 213 -3.55 4.83 -15.20
C ILE A 213 -4.00 3.70 -16.15
N GLU A 214 -3.50 3.69 -17.39
CA GLU A 214 -3.76 2.60 -18.35
C GLU A 214 -3.30 1.24 -17.80
N LEU A 215 -2.12 1.17 -17.19
CA LEU A 215 -1.62 -0.05 -16.56
C LEU A 215 -2.49 -0.53 -15.39
N LEU A 216 -3.08 0.38 -14.62
CA LEU A 216 -4.03 0.02 -13.55
C LEU A 216 -5.29 -0.69 -14.07
N PHE A 217 -5.61 -0.54 -15.34
CA PHE A 217 -6.75 -1.16 -16.01
C PHE A 217 -6.35 -2.31 -16.95
N ASP A 218 -5.17 -2.92 -16.73
CA ASP A 218 -4.62 -4.01 -17.57
C ASP A 218 -4.62 -3.67 -19.07
N SER A 219 -4.37 -2.40 -19.41
CA SER A 219 -4.41 -1.86 -20.79
C SER A 219 -5.73 -2.11 -21.53
N ALA A 220 -6.81 -2.36 -20.79
CA ALA A 220 -8.13 -2.65 -21.37
C ALA A 220 -8.93 -1.39 -21.70
N ILE A 221 -8.43 -0.21 -21.28
CA ILE A 221 -9.02 1.09 -21.59
C ILE A 221 -8.07 1.92 -22.46
N ASN A 222 -8.65 2.72 -23.33
CA ASN A 222 -7.87 3.65 -24.16
C ASN A 222 -7.70 5.02 -23.48
N ILE A 223 -6.82 5.84 -24.03
CA ILE A 223 -6.48 7.17 -23.47
C ILE A 223 -7.70 8.10 -23.36
N GLU A 224 -8.67 8.00 -24.30
CA GLU A 224 -9.90 8.81 -24.25
C GLU A 224 -10.80 8.41 -23.08
N GLN A 225 -10.90 7.11 -22.82
CA GLN A 225 -11.62 6.57 -21.65
C GLN A 225 -10.93 6.96 -20.33
N ILE A 226 -9.59 7.00 -20.31
CA ILE A 226 -8.81 7.49 -19.15
C ILE A 226 -9.11 8.97 -18.92
N ARG A 227 -9.12 9.80 -19.97
CA ARG A 227 -9.44 11.23 -19.83
C ARG A 227 -10.87 11.42 -19.32
N ALA A 228 -11.84 10.70 -19.87
CA ALA A 228 -13.22 10.73 -19.37
C ALA A 228 -13.32 10.30 -17.89
N TYR A 229 -12.52 9.31 -17.47
CA TYR A 229 -12.39 8.90 -16.07
C TYR A 229 -11.85 10.03 -15.19
N ILE A 230 -10.78 10.70 -15.63
CA ILE A 230 -10.18 11.82 -14.91
C ILE A 230 -11.20 12.95 -14.78
N ASP A 231 -11.87 13.33 -15.88
CA ASP A 231 -12.89 14.37 -15.88
C ASP A 231 -14.05 14.04 -14.94
N GLU A 232 -14.51 12.80 -14.90
CA GLU A 232 -15.60 12.38 -14.02
C GLU A 232 -15.21 12.35 -12.55
N ILE A 233 -14.01 11.87 -12.24
CA ILE A 233 -13.55 11.74 -10.84
C ILE A 233 -12.98 13.05 -10.31
N TYR A 234 -12.33 13.84 -11.18
CA TYR A 234 -11.59 15.04 -10.79
C TYR A 234 -12.21 16.34 -11.35
N GLY A 235 -13.23 16.25 -12.20
CA GLY A 235 -13.78 17.38 -12.98
C GLY A 235 -14.90 18.17 -12.31
N ASP A 236 -15.54 17.72 -11.23
CA ASP A 236 -16.73 18.38 -10.67
C ASP A 236 -16.65 18.53 -9.13
N PRO A 237 -17.06 19.68 -8.57
CA PRO A 237 -17.42 21.00 -9.11
C PRO A 237 -16.30 22.05 -9.01
N ALA A 238 -15.10 21.66 -8.65
CA ALA A 238 -13.96 22.57 -8.52
C ALA A 238 -12.78 22.04 -9.37
N PRO A 239 -11.99 22.93 -9.96
CA PRO A 239 -10.94 22.53 -10.87
C PRO A 239 -9.92 21.58 -10.23
N GLY A 240 -9.90 20.34 -10.70
CA GLY A 240 -8.76 19.43 -10.75
C GLY A 240 -8.12 18.92 -9.49
N VAL A 241 -8.46 19.39 -8.33
CA VAL A 241 -7.85 18.93 -7.08
C VAL A 241 -8.86 18.19 -6.26
N LYS A 242 -8.62 16.91 -5.98
CA LYS A 242 -9.47 16.11 -5.10
C LYS A 242 -8.77 15.66 -3.84
N ASN A 243 -9.51 15.70 -2.74
CA ASN A 243 -9.09 15.04 -1.51
C ASN A 243 -9.23 13.52 -1.67
N ILE A 244 -8.14 12.83 -1.40
CA ILE A 244 -8.09 11.37 -1.33
C ILE A 244 -7.91 11.02 0.14
N THR A 245 -8.90 10.34 0.70
CA THR A 245 -8.82 9.82 2.06
C THR A 245 -8.25 8.41 2.01
N ARG A 246 -7.20 8.16 2.78
CA ARG A 246 -6.69 6.83 3.07
C ARG A 246 -6.90 6.53 4.53
N LYS A 247 -7.16 5.28 4.85
CA LYS A 247 -7.23 4.81 6.24
C LYS A 247 -5.91 4.19 6.63
N PHE A 248 -5.33 4.67 7.71
CA PHE A 248 -4.25 4.02 8.43
C PHE A 248 -4.89 3.17 9.53
N CYS A 249 -4.82 1.86 9.41
CA CYS A 249 -5.44 0.92 10.33
C CYS A 249 -4.37 0.05 10.98
N VAL A 250 -4.43 -0.08 12.30
CA VAL A 250 -3.63 -1.03 13.07
C VAL A 250 -4.55 -2.15 13.56
N PHE A 251 -4.27 -3.37 13.12
CA PHE A 251 -5.00 -4.55 13.57
C PHE A 251 -4.08 -5.42 14.41
N LYS A 252 -4.55 -5.83 15.58
CA LYS A 252 -3.83 -6.73 16.48
C LYS A 252 -4.23 -8.18 16.21
N ASN A 253 -3.24 -9.06 16.18
CA ASN A 253 -3.49 -10.50 16.07
C ASN A 253 -4.17 -11.02 17.35
N ASN A 254 -5.30 -11.69 17.18
CA ASN A 254 -6.11 -12.24 18.28
C ASN A 254 -6.37 -13.76 18.12
N SER A 255 -5.64 -14.42 17.24
CA SER A 255 -5.91 -15.80 16.79
C SER A 255 -5.51 -16.89 17.79
N ARG A 256 -4.90 -16.53 18.94
CA ARG A 256 -4.50 -17.50 19.98
C ARG A 256 -5.17 -17.17 21.33
N LYS A 257 -6.47 -17.32 21.36
CA LYS A 257 -7.20 -17.52 22.62
C LYS A 257 -7.75 -18.94 22.69
#